data_4708f916b653e604a448535c23b1ac23
#
_entry.id   4708f916b653e604a448535c23b1ac23
#
_cell.length_a   1.000
_cell.length_b   1.000
_cell.length_c   1.000
_cell.angle_alpha   90.00
_cell.angle_beta   90.00
_cell.angle_gamma   90.00
#
_symmetry.space_group_name_H-M   'P 1'
#
loop_
_entity.id
_entity.type
_entity.pdbx_description
1 polymer ?
#
loop_
_entity_poly.entity_id
_entity_poly.type
_entity_poly.pdbx_seq_one_letter_code
_entity_poly.pdbx_strand_id
1 'polypeptide(L)'
;MRGGVAVSSGAMFTGTAVFDLLLPGDSRSLKAKRSYVRPIVAALRRFEVSAAEVGALDLHGRAEIGVAVVAAEAAHVREVLDSCERLVAARPEVELLSVRRRLYGVDDD
;
A
#
# COMPACT_ATOMS: atom_id res chain seq x y z
N MET A 1 10.66 -19.10 -28.16
CA MET A 1 10.31 -19.10 -27.87
C MET A 1 9.89 -18.92 -27.89
N ARG A 2 9.76 -18.87 -28.22
CA ARG A 2 9.32 -18.60 -28.01
C ARG A 2 8.39 -18.84 -28.10
N GLY A 3 8.04 -19.11 -28.55
CA GLY A 3 7.19 -19.08 -28.51
C GLY A 3 6.33 -19.34 -28.30
N GLY A 4 6.11 -19.58 -28.42
CA GLY A 4 5.25 -19.64 -28.13
C GLY A 4 4.69 -19.70 -27.39
N VAL A 5 4.85 -19.67 -27.19
CA VAL A 5 4.44 -19.62 -26.33
C VAL A 5 3.68 -19.01 -25.88
N ALA A 6 3.41 -18.79 -26.34
CA ALA A 6 2.73 -18.07 -26.06
C ALA A 6 1.74 -18.21 -25.33
N VAL A 7 1.48 -18.57 -25.24
CA VAL A 7 0.67 -18.71 -24.71
C VAL A 7 0.36 -18.31 -23.67
N SER A 8 0.37 -18.05 -23.35
CA SER A 8 0.09 -17.77 -22.61
C SER A 8 -0.22 -17.28 -21.92
N SER A 9 -0.13 -17.15 -21.84
CA SER A 9 -0.69 -16.97 -21.17
C SER A 9 -0.83 -16.27 -20.07
N GLY A 10 -0.31 -16.02 -19.41
CA GLY A 10 -0.47 -15.37 -18.19
C GLY A 10 -0.59 -13.88 -18.31
N ALA A 11 -1.55 -13.34 -17.67
CA ALA A 11 -1.60 -11.92 -17.42
C ALA A 11 -1.02 -11.67 -16.05
N MET A 12 -0.43 -10.49 -15.83
CA MET A 12 -0.03 -10.03 -14.51
C MET A 12 -0.50 -8.60 -14.35
N PHE A 13 -1.14 -8.35 -13.24
CA PHE A 13 -1.57 -7.01 -12.88
C PHE A 13 -0.85 -6.58 -11.62
N THR A 14 -0.46 -5.31 -11.56
CA THR A 14 0.19 -4.71 -10.41
C THR A 14 -0.69 -3.58 -9.90
N GLY A 15 -0.96 -3.58 -8.61
CA GLY A 15 -1.67 -2.49 -7.98
C GLY A 15 -0.80 -1.81 -6.96
N THR A 16 -0.93 -0.50 -6.86
CA THR A 16 -0.28 0.28 -5.82
C THR A 16 -1.28 1.19 -5.15
N ALA A 17 -1.02 1.51 -3.90
CA ALA A 17 -1.77 2.54 -3.18
C ALA A 17 -0.81 3.28 -2.27
N VAL A 18 -1.03 4.59 -2.13
CA VAL A 18 -0.32 5.40 -1.14
C VAL A 18 -1.38 5.97 -0.21
N PHE A 19 -1.23 5.68 1.08
CA PHE A 19 -2.12 6.16 2.14
C PHE A 19 -1.43 7.32 2.83
N ASP A 20 -2.07 8.48 2.79
CA ASP A 20 -1.56 9.70 3.42
C ASP A 20 -2.24 9.84 4.78
N LEU A 21 -1.45 9.84 5.85
CA LEU A 21 -1.95 9.76 7.22
C LEU A 21 -1.59 10.99 8.02
N LEU A 22 -2.54 11.43 8.83
CA LEU A 22 -2.29 12.39 9.90
C LEU A 22 -2.10 11.61 11.19
N LEU A 23 -1.00 11.86 11.88
CA LEU A 23 -0.67 11.18 13.13
C LEU A 23 -1.14 12.00 14.34
N PRO A 24 -1.27 11.36 15.52
CA PRO A 24 -1.72 12.09 16.72
C PRO A 24 -0.77 13.23 17.09
N GLY A 25 -1.29 14.22 17.84
CA GLY A 25 -0.53 15.40 18.23
C GLY A 25 0.65 15.12 19.15
N ASP A 26 0.72 13.93 19.77
CA ASP A 26 1.86 13.54 20.59
C ASP A 26 2.98 12.88 19.78
N SER A 27 2.81 12.75 18.45
CA SER A 27 3.87 12.28 17.57
C SER A 27 4.82 13.42 17.29
N ARG A 28 5.81 13.64 18.19
CA ARG A 28 6.71 14.78 18.14
C ARG A 28 8.16 14.43 17.90
N SER A 29 8.42 13.19 17.51
CA SER A 29 9.76 12.73 17.17
C SER A 29 9.63 11.59 16.18
N LEU A 30 10.74 11.27 15.51
CA LEU A 30 10.73 10.12 14.60
C LEU A 30 10.55 8.81 15.38
N LYS A 31 11.00 8.76 16.63
CA LYS A 31 10.80 7.59 17.48
C LYS A 31 9.32 7.41 17.79
N ALA A 32 8.62 8.49 18.17
CA ALA A 32 7.18 8.44 18.44
C ALA A 32 6.41 8.07 17.17
N LYS A 33 6.81 8.64 16.04
CA LYS A 33 6.21 8.33 14.75
C LYS A 33 6.28 6.84 14.44
N ARG A 34 7.43 6.22 14.66
CA ARG A 34 7.61 4.79 14.40
C ARG A 34 6.65 3.93 15.21
N SER A 35 6.29 4.36 16.41
CA SER A 35 5.36 3.61 17.24
C SER A 35 3.95 3.53 16.62
N TYR A 36 3.59 4.50 15.78
CA TYR A 36 2.33 4.49 15.06
C TYR A 36 2.44 3.81 13.69
N VAL A 37 3.54 4.04 12.98
CA VAL A 37 3.69 3.59 11.58
C VAL A 37 4.01 2.11 11.49
N ARG A 38 4.92 1.61 12.32
CA ARG A 38 5.38 0.21 12.24
C ARG A 38 4.26 -0.81 12.39
N PRO A 39 3.33 -0.66 13.34
CA PRO A 39 2.22 -1.62 13.45
C PRO A 39 1.33 -1.63 12.22
N ILE A 40 1.12 -0.48 11.61
CA ILE A 40 0.29 -0.39 10.40
C ILE A 40 0.98 -1.11 9.24
N VAL A 41 2.27 -0.85 9.03
CA VAL A 41 3.04 -1.52 7.97
C VAL A 41 3.05 -3.03 8.20
N ALA A 42 3.27 -3.47 9.44
CA ALA A 42 3.29 -4.89 9.75
C ALA A 42 1.92 -5.54 9.48
N ALA A 43 0.83 -4.85 9.83
CA ALA A 43 -0.51 -5.37 9.58
C ALA A 43 -0.81 -5.45 8.09
N LEU A 44 -0.40 -4.44 7.32
CA LEU A 44 -0.59 -4.45 5.86
C LEU A 44 0.13 -5.62 5.21
N ARG A 45 1.33 -5.94 5.67
CA ARG A 45 2.12 -7.05 5.11
C ARG A 45 1.41 -8.39 5.24
N ARG A 46 0.47 -8.53 6.16
CA ARG A 46 -0.31 -9.77 6.30
C ARG A 46 -1.23 -10.04 5.11
N PHE A 47 -1.51 -9.03 4.30
CA PHE A 47 -2.26 -9.21 3.05
C PHE A 47 -1.37 -9.66 1.90
N GLU A 48 -0.12 -10.03 2.18
CA GLU A 48 0.84 -10.47 1.18
C GLU A 48 1.15 -9.37 0.17
N VAL A 49 1.22 -8.15 0.65
CA VAL A 49 1.65 -6.99 -0.13
C VAL A 49 3.03 -6.57 0.33
N SER A 50 3.78 -5.90 -0.55
CA SER A 50 4.91 -5.09 -0.14
C SER A 50 4.37 -3.82 0.49
N ALA A 51 4.87 -3.45 1.66
CA ALA A 51 4.43 -2.24 2.34
C ALA A 51 5.62 -1.54 2.98
N ALA A 52 5.65 -0.21 2.87
CA ALA A 52 6.73 0.60 3.43
C ALA A 52 6.26 2.02 3.59
N GLU A 53 6.93 2.76 4.48
CA GLU A 53 6.77 4.21 4.52
C GLU A 53 7.52 4.79 3.33
N VAL A 54 6.86 5.60 2.49
CA VAL A 54 7.41 6.05 1.21
C VAL A 54 7.50 7.56 1.07
N GLY A 55 6.92 8.33 1.98
CA GLY A 55 6.98 9.79 1.91
C GLY A 55 6.77 10.41 3.27
N ALA A 56 6.93 11.72 3.33
CA ALA A 56 6.83 12.50 4.56
C ALA A 56 7.80 12.01 5.64
N LEU A 57 8.95 11.48 5.23
CA LEU A 57 9.86 10.75 6.12
C LEU A 57 10.41 11.62 7.24
N ASP A 58 10.59 12.92 6.99
CA ASP A 58 11.13 13.87 7.96
C ASP A 58 10.05 14.56 8.80
N LEU A 59 8.77 14.27 8.52
CA LEU A 59 7.67 14.90 9.24
C LEU A 59 7.22 13.99 10.38
N HIS A 60 7.01 14.59 11.56
CA HIS A 60 6.57 13.83 12.73
C HIS A 60 5.07 13.58 12.75
N GLY A 61 4.29 14.49 12.19
CA GLY A 61 2.84 14.45 12.24
C GLY A 61 2.18 13.85 11.01
N ARG A 62 2.95 13.47 10.00
CA ARG A 62 2.42 12.93 8.75
C ARG A 62 3.20 11.68 8.37
N ALA A 63 2.52 10.76 7.69
CA ALA A 63 3.17 9.59 7.13
C ALA A 63 2.50 9.24 5.80
N GLU A 64 3.29 8.76 4.85
CA GLU A 64 2.77 8.19 3.61
C GLU A 64 3.23 6.74 3.54
N ILE A 65 2.27 5.83 3.55
CA ILE A 65 2.55 4.40 3.49
C ILE A 65 2.14 3.89 2.14
N GLY A 66 3.09 3.26 1.43
CA GLY A 66 2.84 2.66 0.13
C GLY A 66 2.68 1.16 0.24
N VAL A 67 1.80 0.62 -0.59
CA VAL A 67 1.65 -0.82 -0.77
C VAL A 67 1.72 -1.16 -2.25
N ALA A 68 2.18 -2.37 -2.55
CA ALA A 68 2.18 -2.90 -3.91
C ALA A 68 1.80 -4.37 -3.87
N VAL A 69 1.02 -4.79 -4.86
CA VAL A 69 0.54 -6.16 -4.95
C VAL A 69 0.52 -6.58 -6.42
N VAL A 70 0.81 -7.85 -6.67
CA VAL A 70 0.68 -8.43 -8.00
C VAL A 70 -0.30 -9.59 -7.94
N ALA A 71 -1.03 -9.79 -9.03
CA ALA A 71 -1.93 -10.92 -9.17
C ALA A 71 -2.19 -11.20 -10.64
N ALA A 72 -2.73 -12.38 -10.91
CA ALA A 72 -3.10 -12.78 -12.26
C ALA A 72 -4.39 -12.12 -12.72
N GLU A 73 -5.17 -11.52 -11.81
CA GLU A 73 -6.47 -10.92 -12.13
C GLU A 73 -6.57 -9.54 -11.53
N ALA A 74 -7.04 -8.59 -12.33
CA ALA A 74 -7.23 -7.21 -11.89
C ALA A 74 -8.21 -7.11 -10.72
N ALA A 75 -9.28 -7.93 -10.74
CA ALA A 75 -10.27 -7.91 -9.67
C ALA A 75 -9.63 -8.29 -8.33
N HIS A 76 -8.73 -9.25 -8.32
CA HIS A 76 -8.06 -9.66 -7.09
C HIS A 76 -7.16 -8.53 -6.55
N VAL A 77 -6.44 -7.84 -7.45
CA VAL A 77 -5.64 -6.68 -7.07
C VAL A 77 -6.52 -5.63 -6.37
N ARG A 78 -7.68 -5.33 -6.95
CA ARG A 78 -8.60 -4.35 -6.37
C ARG A 78 -9.10 -4.80 -4.99
N GLU A 79 -9.42 -6.07 -4.84
CA GLU A 79 -9.87 -6.61 -3.55
C GLU A 79 -8.80 -6.46 -2.47
N VAL A 80 -7.54 -6.75 -2.82
CA VAL A 80 -6.44 -6.62 -1.87
C VAL A 80 -6.25 -5.16 -1.48
N LEU A 81 -6.27 -4.24 -2.46
CA LEU A 81 -6.14 -2.81 -2.16
C LEU A 81 -7.30 -2.29 -1.32
N ASP A 82 -8.52 -2.78 -1.56
CA ASP A 82 -9.68 -2.44 -0.73
C ASP A 82 -9.47 -2.90 0.72
N SER A 83 -8.93 -4.09 0.90
CA SER A 83 -8.64 -4.62 2.24
C SER A 83 -7.59 -3.78 2.95
N CYS A 84 -6.54 -3.37 2.23
CA CYS A 84 -5.51 -2.50 2.78
C CYS A 84 -6.10 -1.16 3.22
N GLU A 85 -6.94 -0.56 2.38
CA GLU A 85 -7.55 0.73 2.70
C GLU A 85 -8.46 0.61 3.92
N ARG A 86 -9.27 -0.44 4.00
CA ARG A 86 -10.14 -0.65 5.15
C ARG A 86 -9.34 -0.82 6.43
N LEU A 87 -8.21 -1.52 6.36
CA LEU A 87 -7.37 -1.70 7.54
C LEU A 87 -6.85 -0.36 8.05
N VAL A 88 -6.33 0.48 7.14
CA VAL A 88 -5.76 1.77 7.51
C VAL A 88 -6.86 2.70 8.02
N ALA A 89 -8.00 2.75 7.30
CA ALA A 89 -9.11 3.64 7.66
C ALA A 89 -9.72 3.28 9.02
N ALA A 90 -9.60 2.02 9.44
CA ALA A 90 -10.17 1.56 10.70
C ALA A 90 -9.26 1.84 11.91
N ARG A 91 -8.02 2.32 11.69
CA ARG A 91 -7.10 2.60 12.79
C ARG A 91 -7.50 3.87 13.52
N PRO A 92 -7.91 3.78 14.80
CA PRO A 92 -8.42 4.96 15.51
C PRO A 92 -7.34 5.97 15.86
N GLU A 93 -6.07 5.56 15.91
CA GLU A 93 -4.97 6.42 16.31
C GLU A 93 -4.48 7.34 15.20
N VAL A 94 -4.88 7.08 13.93
CA VAL A 94 -4.46 7.91 12.80
C VAL A 94 -5.68 8.34 11.98
N GLU A 95 -5.51 9.40 11.18
CA GLU A 95 -6.56 9.83 10.26
C GLU A 95 -6.08 9.61 8.83
N LEU A 96 -6.86 8.88 8.04
CA LEU A 96 -6.56 8.66 6.63
C LEU A 96 -7.02 9.91 5.85
N LEU A 97 -6.07 10.66 5.32
CA LEU A 97 -6.35 11.92 4.63
C LEU A 97 -6.64 11.72 3.16
N SER A 98 -5.93 10.82 2.50
CA SER A 98 -6.14 10.54 1.09
C SER A 98 -5.57 9.18 0.71
N VAL A 99 -6.07 8.63 -0.39
CA VAL A 99 -5.58 7.39 -0.97
C VAL A 99 -5.36 7.64 -2.46
N ARG A 100 -4.18 7.28 -2.96
CA ARG A 100 -3.88 7.34 -4.39
C ARG A 100 -3.61 5.92 -4.85
N ARG A 101 -4.38 5.45 -5.82
CA ARG A 101 -4.27 4.09 -6.34
C ARG A 101 -3.89 4.08 -7.81
N ARG A 102 -3.14 3.07 -8.20
CA ARG A 102 -2.86 2.79 -9.61
C ARG A 102 -2.96 1.29 -9.85
N LEU A 103 -3.44 0.93 -11.03
CA LEU A 103 -3.53 -0.45 -11.48
C LEU A 103 -2.90 -0.53 -12.86
N TYR A 104 -1.99 -1.48 -13.01
CA TYR A 104 -1.27 -1.69 -14.26
C TYR A 104 -1.42 -3.13 -14.73
N GLY A 105 -1.63 -3.32 -16.04
CA GLY A 105 -1.39 -4.60 -16.68
C GLY A 105 0.07 -4.67 -17.12
N VAL A 106 0.48 -5.85 -17.57
CA VAL A 106 1.87 -6.09 -17.98
C VAL A 106 2.32 -5.17 -19.11
N ASP A 107 1.38 -4.81 -20.00
CA ASP A 107 1.69 -3.99 -21.17
C ASP A 107 1.47 -2.50 -20.94
N ASP A 108 1.13 -2.10 -19.74
CA ASP A 108 0.89 -0.68 -19.44
C ASP A 108 2.21 0.03 -19.15
N ASP A 109 2.29 1.27 -19.55
CA ASP A 109 3.46 2.10 -19.26
C ASP A 109 3.41 2.77 -17.90
#